data_528b6c1767c128d6fa88880246f5233a
#
_entry.id   528b6c1767c128d6fa88880246f5233a
#
_cell.length_a   1.000
_cell.length_b   1.000
_cell.length_c   1.000
_cell.angle_alpha   90.00
_cell.angle_beta   90.00
_cell.angle_gamma   90.00
#
_symmetry.space_group_name_H-M   'P 1'
#
loop_
_entity.id
_entity.type
_entity.pdbx_description
1 polymer ?
#
loop_
_entity_poly.entity_id
_entity_poly.type
_entity_poly.pdbx_seq_one_letter_code
_entity_poly.pdbx_strand_id
1 'polypeptide(L)'
;MKEKQVTKFFLACSTLVTCITLGINLTFRHAAHAVIAESGEVSPTATADFIASIGEIARQIGQERNLYASVMIAQAVLESNSGQSALSQQPYYNFFGIKGAYNGNSVTMQTWEDDGSGYTYEVDQDFRSYNSLSDSLNDYANLLSWDLYADTWKSNTTSYQDATAALTGRYATDTLYANKLNSIIETYGLTTYDQPLYTQDPYQSGVSSSEIGSGDYVWNVHRGTYTDSDTLAQDDAWSAYTSGNE
;
A
#
# COMPACT_ATOMS: atom_id res chain seq x y z
N MET A 1 -14.55 -24.41 -16.99
CA MET A 1 -15.57 -23.72 -16.15
C MET A 1 -14.92 -22.84 -15.06
N LYS A 2 -13.60 -22.54 -15.14
CA LYS A 2 -12.87 -21.69 -14.17
C LYS A 2 -12.61 -20.24 -14.65
N GLU A 3 -12.69 -19.98 -15.96
CA GLU A 3 -12.40 -18.65 -16.52
C GLU A 3 -13.49 -17.58 -16.30
N LYS A 4 -14.73 -17.96 -16.07
CA LYS A 4 -15.84 -16.99 -15.92
C LYS A 4 -15.97 -16.36 -14.52
N GLN A 5 -15.27 -16.88 -13.53
CA GLN A 5 -15.29 -16.35 -12.16
C GLN A 5 -14.25 -15.24 -11.96
N VAL A 6 -13.13 -15.27 -12.69
CA VAL A 6 -12.03 -14.32 -12.54
C VAL A 6 -12.42 -12.93 -13.08
N THR A 7 -13.18 -12.87 -14.17
CA THR A 7 -13.55 -11.60 -14.82
C THR A 7 -14.51 -10.73 -13.99
N LYS A 8 -15.27 -11.31 -13.07
CA LYS A 8 -16.19 -10.55 -12.22
C LYS A 8 -15.53 -9.91 -10.99
N PHE A 9 -14.33 -10.36 -10.61
CA PHE A 9 -13.64 -9.87 -9.40
C PHE A 9 -12.87 -8.55 -9.61
N PHE A 10 -12.54 -8.23 -10.86
CA PHE A 10 -11.64 -7.12 -11.20
C PHE A 10 -12.33 -5.81 -11.56
N LEU A 11 -13.63 -5.83 -11.83
CA LEU A 11 -14.34 -4.61 -12.23
C LEU A 11 -14.63 -3.65 -11.07
N ALA A 12 -14.38 -4.07 -9.87
CA ALA A 12 -14.86 -3.37 -8.68
C ALA A 12 -13.79 -2.56 -7.90
N CYS A 13 -12.51 -2.68 -8.23
CA CYS A 13 -11.47 -1.87 -7.58
C CYS A 13 -11.33 -0.46 -8.17
N SER A 14 -11.99 -0.22 -9.31
CA SER A 14 -11.81 0.97 -10.14
C SER A 14 -12.59 2.21 -9.69
N THR A 15 -13.63 2.05 -8.90
CA THR A 15 -14.56 3.16 -8.65
C THR A 15 -14.19 4.04 -7.46
N LEU A 16 -13.34 3.56 -6.55
CA LEU A 16 -12.93 4.36 -5.39
C LEU A 16 -12.00 5.54 -5.76
N VAL A 17 -11.25 5.42 -6.86
CA VAL A 17 -10.28 6.44 -7.30
C VAL A 17 -10.95 7.59 -8.06
N THR A 18 -12.10 7.36 -8.69
CA THR A 18 -12.77 8.37 -9.50
C THR A 18 -13.46 9.47 -8.69
N CYS A 19 -13.77 9.22 -7.43
CA CYS A 19 -14.43 10.23 -6.58
C CYS A 19 -13.51 11.33 -6.04
N ILE A 20 -12.18 11.15 -6.10
CA ILE A 20 -11.23 12.09 -5.47
C ILE A 20 -10.77 13.19 -6.44
N THR A 21 -11.00 13.08 -7.75
CA THR A 21 -10.33 13.96 -8.74
C THR A 21 -11.23 14.85 -9.58
N LEU A 22 -12.55 14.87 -9.40
CA LEU A 22 -13.43 15.82 -10.11
C LEU A 22 -13.79 17.01 -9.22
N GLY A 23 -12.83 17.89 -9.02
CA GLY A 23 -13.08 19.28 -8.66
C GLY A 23 -13.71 20.00 -9.85
N ILE A 24 -14.98 19.76 -10.15
CA ILE A 24 -15.75 20.59 -11.07
C ILE A 24 -16.65 21.48 -10.23
N ASN A 25 -16.35 22.79 -10.26
CA ASN A 25 -17.25 23.83 -9.81
C ASN A 25 -18.59 23.71 -10.53
N LEU A 26 -19.59 23.17 -9.87
CA LEU A 26 -20.97 23.36 -10.26
C LEU A 26 -21.76 23.87 -9.06
N THR A 27 -22.10 25.17 -9.12
CA THR A 27 -23.02 25.82 -8.20
C THR A 27 -24.42 25.24 -8.40
N PHE A 28 -24.86 24.38 -7.48
CA PHE A 28 -26.27 24.11 -7.27
C PHE A 28 -26.62 24.30 -5.80
N ARG A 29 -27.39 25.34 -5.55
CA ARG A 29 -28.09 25.56 -4.27
C ARG A 29 -29.23 24.53 -4.18
N HIS A 30 -29.16 23.60 -3.23
CA HIS A 30 -30.33 23.18 -2.43
C HIS A 30 -29.80 22.42 -1.20
N ALA A 31 -30.36 22.79 -0.06
CA ALA A 31 -29.96 22.24 1.24
C ALA A 31 -30.41 20.79 1.37
N ALA A 32 -29.46 19.92 1.64
CA ALA A 32 -29.67 18.67 2.35
C ALA A 32 -28.44 18.46 3.24
N HIS A 33 -28.66 18.31 4.54
CA HIS A 33 -27.62 17.99 5.50
C HIS A 33 -27.03 16.64 5.19
N ALA A 34 -25.99 16.61 4.35
CA ALA A 34 -25.06 15.50 4.29
C ALA A 34 -23.87 15.88 5.17
N VAL A 35 -23.56 15.06 6.16
CA VAL A 35 -22.26 15.11 6.83
C VAL A 35 -21.26 14.66 5.77
N ILE A 36 -20.81 15.61 4.95
CA ILE A 36 -19.67 15.44 4.09
C ILE A 36 -18.49 15.47 5.05
N ALA A 37 -17.89 14.30 5.31
CA ALA A 37 -16.54 14.27 5.83
C ALA A 37 -15.70 15.10 4.84
N GLU A 38 -15.25 16.26 5.31
CA GLU A 38 -14.35 17.14 4.59
C GLU A 38 -13.15 16.29 4.15
N SER A 39 -13.05 15.98 2.86
CA SER A 39 -11.82 15.41 2.29
C SER A 39 -10.79 16.55 2.27
N GLY A 40 -10.26 16.85 3.44
CA GLY A 40 -9.17 17.78 3.60
C GLY A 40 -7.99 17.28 2.75
N GLU A 41 -7.42 18.18 1.98
CA GLU A 41 -6.18 17.91 1.26
C GLU A 41 -5.13 17.48 2.30
N VAL A 42 -4.62 16.24 2.16
CA VAL A 42 -3.65 15.69 3.11
C VAL A 42 -2.36 16.49 3.01
N SER A 43 -1.85 16.94 4.15
CA SER A 43 -0.62 17.71 4.15
C SER A 43 0.57 16.87 3.64
N PRO A 44 1.53 17.47 2.93
CA PRO A 44 2.75 16.76 2.50
C PRO A 44 3.48 16.07 3.65
N THR A 45 3.46 16.65 4.85
CA THR A 45 4.05 16.06 6.06
C THR A 45 3.33 14.77 6.45
N ALA A 46 1.99 14.75 6.46
CA ALA A 46 1.24 13.55 6.80
C ALA A 46 1.46 12.42 5.77
N THR A 47 1.61 12.76 4.50
CA THR A 47 1.98 11.78 3.46
C THR A 47 3.39 11.25 3.69
N ALA A 48 4.36 12.10 4.03
CA ALA A 48 5.73 11.67 4.33
C ALA A 48 5.79 10.75 5.57
N ASP A 49 5.04 11.07 6.62
CA ASP A 49 4.93 10.24 7.83
C ASP A 49 4.31 8.87 7.51
N PHE A 50 3.27 8.84 6.67
CA PHE A 50 2.68 7.58 6.22
C PHE A 50 3.70 6.75 5.42
N ILE A 51 4.40 7.36 4.46
CA ILE A 51 5.47 6.70 3.68
C ILE A 51 6.54 6.14 4.62
N ALA A 52 6.99 6.90 5.61
CA ALA A 52 7.97 6.44 6.58
C ALA A 52 7.48 5.20 7.36
N SER A 53 6.19 5.12 7.68
CA SER A 53 5.61 4.00 8.43
C SER A 53 5.56 2.68 7.65
N ILE A 54 5.46 2.74 6.31
CA ILE A 54 5.32 1.54 5.47
C ILE A 54 6.53 1.27 4.57
N GLY A 55 7.42 2.25 4.40
CA GLY A 55 8.45 2.24 3.36
C GLY A 55 9.42 1.08 3.47
N GLU A 56 9.92 0.79 4.66
CA GLU A 56 10.87 -0.32 4.84
C GLU A 56 10.21 -1.69 4.73
N ILE A 57 8.95 -1.83 5.16
CA ILE A 57 8.15 -3.03 4.95
C ILE A 57 7.97 -3.25 3.44
N ALA A 58 7.61 -2.20 2.70
CA ALA A 58 7.46 -2.26 1.24
C ALA A 58 8.79 -2.60 0.55
N ARG A 59 9.93 -2.03 1.01
CA ARG A 59 11.26 -2.34 0.50
C ARG A 59 11.56 -3.84 0.61
N GLN A 60 11.38 -4.41 1.79
CA GLN A 60 11.61 -5.83 2.04
C GLN A 60 10.73 -6.68 1.13
N ILE A 61 9.43 -6.45 1.13
CA ILE A 61 8.48 -7.19 0.29
C ILE A 61 8.83 -7.04 -1.20
N GLY A 62 9.20 -5.84 -1.65
CA GLY A 62 9.59 -5.59 -3.04
C GLY A 62 10.80 -6.42 -3.47
N GLN A 63 11.80 -6.59 -2.59
CA GLN A 63 12.95 -7.44 -2.83
C GLN A 63 12.58 -8.93 -2.86
N GLU A 64 11.77 -9.38 -1.92
CA GLU A 64 11.37 -10.78 -1.78
C GLU A 64 10.41 -11.25 -2.88
N ARG A 65 9.55 -10.34 -3.37
CA ARG A 65 8.42 -10.65 -4.26
C ARG A 65 8.60 -10.15 -5.69
N ASN A 66 9.80 -9.70 -6.06
CA ASN A 66 10.08 -9.19 -7.41
C ASN A 66 9.18 -8.00 -7.83
N LEU A 67 8.82 -7.14 -6.87
CA LEU A 67 7.95 -5.97 -7.07
C LEU A 67 8.71 -4.67 -6.81
N TYR A 68 8.27 -3.57 -7.43
CA TYR A 68 8.75 -2.24 -7.10
C TYR A 68 8.12 -1.77 -5.80
N ALA A 69 8.94 -1.55 -4.78
CA ALA A 69 8.49 -0.97 -3.51
C ALA A 69 7.94 0.44 -3.71
N SER A 70 8.56 1.23 -4.60
CA SER A 70 8.09 2.56 -4.98
C SER A 70 6.66 2.54 -5.50
N VAL A 71 6.30 1.56 -6.33
CA VAL A 71 4.95 1.40 -6.88
C VAL A 71 3.97 0.98 -5.78
N MET A 72 4.35 0.03 -4.92
CA MET A 72 3.54 -0.40 -3.77
C MET A 72 3.22 0.77 -2.84
N ILE A 73 4.23 1.58 -2.48
CA ILE A 73 4.05 2.75 -1.62
C ILE A 73 3.15 3.78 -2.31
N ALA A 74 3.38 4.08 -3.59
CA ALA A 74 2.57 5.04 -4.33
C ALA A 74 1.10 4.63 -4.42
N GLN A 75 0.81 3.33 -4.63
CA GLN A 75 -0.56 2.81 -4.58
C GLN A 75 -1.16 2.94 -3.18
N ALA A 76 -0.41 2.57 -2.13
CA ALA A 76 -0.90 2.73 -0.76
C ALA A 76 -1.23 4.20 -0.44
N VAL A 77 -0.39 5.15 -0.85
CA VAL A 77 -0.64 6.60 -0.70
C VAL A 77 -1.92 7.01 -1.43
N LEU A 78 -2.07 6.60 -2.70
CA LEU A 78 -3.19 7.00 -3.55
C LEU A 78 -4.51 6.39 -3.07
N GLU A 79 -4.54 5.07 -2.83
CA GLU A 79 -5.77 4.32 -2.50
C GLU A 79 -6.28 4.62 -1.09
N SER A 80 -5.38 4.93 -0.15
CA SER A 80 -5.74 5.17 1.25
C SER A 80 -5.85 6.64 1.64
N ASN A 81 -5.65 7.57 0.69
CA ASN A 81 -5.49 8.99 0.99
C ASN A 81 -4.37 9.20 2.04
N SER A 82 -3.17 8.66 1.75
CA SER A 82 -2.03 8.69 2.68
C SER A 82 -2.33 8.08 4.06
N GLY A 83 -3.03 6.95 4.08
CA GLY A 83 -3.40 6.25 5.30
C GLY A 83 -4.52 6.91 6.12
N GLN A 84 -5.23 7.91 5.57
CA GLN A 84 -6.26 8.66 6.31
C GLN A 84 -7.70 8.22 6.02
N SER A 85 -7.92 7.35 5.03
CA SER A 85 -9.25 6.80 4.77
C SER A 85 -9.72 5.94 5.94
N ALA A 86 -11.03 5.89 6.20
CA ALA A 86 -11.61 5.09 7.27
C ALA A 86 -11.19 3.61 7.18
N LEU A 87 -11.06 3.08 5.96
CA LEU A 87 -10.66 1.70 5.70
C LEU A 87 -9.17 1.45 6.01
N SER A 88 -8.32 2.47 5.89
CA SER A 88 -6.89 2.37 6.14
C SER A 88 -6.50 2.55 7.61
N GLN A 89 -7.39 3.10 8.41
CA GLN A 89 -7.17 3.30 9.85
C GLN A 89 -7.36 2.02 10.66
N GLN A 90 -6.88 2.03 11.90
CA GLN A 90 -7.23 1.00 12.86
C GLN A 90 -8.76 0.90 13.01
N PRO A 91 -9.29 -0.31 13.12
CA PRO A 91 -8.60 -1.61 13.21
C PRO A 91 -8.40 -2.31 11.87
N TYR A 92 -8.64 -1.67 10.72
CA TYR A 92 -8.79 -2.36 9.43
C TYR A 92 -7.52 -2.43 8.58
N TYR A 93 -6.66 -1.41 8.62
CA TYR A 93 -5.37 -1.33 7.90
C TYR A 93 -5.40 -1.68 6.40
N ASN A 94 -6.53 -1.54 5.71
CA ASN A 94 -6.64 -1.85 4.29
C ASN A 94 -6.24 -0.62 3.45
N PHE A 95 -4.97 -0.55 3.07
CA PHE A 95 -4.40 0.58 2.33
C PHE A 95 -4.71 0.54 0.83
N PHE A 96 -5.17 -0.58 0.32
CA PHE A 96 -5.31 -0.82 -1.12
C PHE A 96 -6.76 -1.01 -1.56
N GLY A 97 -7.72 -0.85 -0.66
CA GLY A 97 -9.13 -1.05 -0.98
C GLY A 97 -9.47 -2.47 -1.43
N ILE A 98 -8.73 -3.50 -0.96
CA ILE A 98 -8.94 -4.88 -1.42
C ILE A 98 -10.25 -5.41 -0.85
N LYS A 99 -11.13 -5.87 -1.74
CA LYS A 99 -12.45 -6.42 -1.42
C LYS A 99 -12.38 -7.86 -0.93
N GLY A 100 -13.39 -8.26 -0.15
CA GLY A 100 -13.55 -9.62 0.36
C GLY A 100 -13.09 -9.78 1.80
N ALA A 101 -12.58 -10.97 2.18
CA ALA A 101 -12.09 -11.26 3.51
C ALA A 101 -10.62 -11.71 3.49
N TYR A 102 -9.86 -11.35 4.52
CA TYR A 102 -8.51 -11.82 4.79
C TYR A 102 -8.54 -12.71 6.04
N ASN A 103 -8.20 -13.99 5.89
CA ASN A 103 -8.28 -14.97 6.98
C ASN A 103 -9.64 -14.98 7.72
N GLY A 104 -10.73 -14.72 7.00
CA GLY A 104 -12.08 -14.62 7.55
C GLY A 104 -12.46 -13.24 8.09
N ASN A 105 -11.54 -12.28 8.13
CA ASN A 105 -11.79 -10.92 8.62
C ASN A 105 -12.17 -9.99 7.46
N SER A 106 -13.30 -9.31 7.61
CA SER A 106 -13.78 -8.26 6.69
C SER A 106 -14.50 -7.17 7.45
N VAL A 107 -14.66 -6.04 6.79
CA VAL A 107 -15.53 -4.95 7.22
C VAL A 107 -16.44 -4.56 6.07
N THR A 108 -17.74 -4.41 6.34
CA THR A 108 -18.70 -3.93 5.35
C THR A 108 -18.73 -2.41 5.39
N MET A 109 -18.50 -1.77 4.23
CA MET A 109 -18.58 -0.32 4.08
C MET A 109 -19.40 0.03 2.84
N GLN A 110 -20.10 1.17 2.90
CA GLN A 110 -20.75 1.73 1.72
C GLN A 110 -19.71 2.26 0.75
N THR A 111 -19.89 1.94 -0.52
CA THR A 111 -19.05 2.44 -1.62
C THR A 111 -19.93 2.76 -2.82
N TRP A 112 -19.42 3.64 -3.68
CA TRP A 112 -20.06 3.96 -4.94
C TRP A 112 -19.52 3.04 -6.03
N GLU A 113 -20.41 2.45 -6.80
CA GLU A 113 -20.09 1.64 -7.98
C GLU A 113 -20.66 2.33 -9.23
N ASP A 114 -20.03 2.09 -10.38
CA ASP A 114 -20.50 2.52 -11.70
C ASP A 114 -20.88 1.28 -12.52
N ASP A 115 -22.02 1.29 -13.16
CA ASP A 115 -22.49 0.17 -13.99
C ASP A 115 -21.83 0.10 -15.39
N GLY A 116 -20.86 0.99 -15.65
CA GLY A 116 -20.16 1.11 -16.93
C GLY A 116 -20.85 2.04 -17.92
N SER A 117 -22.03 2.57 -17.58
CA SER A 117 -22.76 3.56 -18.37
C SER A 117 -22.59 5.00 -17.87
N GLY A 118 -21.88 5.16 -16.73
CA GLY A 118 -21.76 6.42 -15.99
C GLY A 118 -22.87 6.63 -14.95
N TYR A 119 -23.74 5.61 -14.74
CA TYR A 119 -24.71 5.63 -13.64
C TYR A 119 -24.04 5.08 -12.37
N THR A 120 -23.93 5.91 -11.34
CA THR A 120 -23.36 5.54 -10.07
C THR A 120 -24.44 5.19 -9.05
N TYR A 121 -24.18 4.18 -8.22
CA TYR A 121 -25.07 3.74 -7.15
C TYR A 121 -24.28 3.33 -5.91
N GLU A 122 -24.89 3.50 -4.75
CA GLU A 122 -24.30 3.04 -3.47
C GLU A 122 -24.57 1.55 -3.29
N VAL A 123 -23.55 0.85 -2.77
CA VAL A 123 -23.65 -0.57 -2.42
C VAL A 123 -22.82 -0.85 -1.16
N ASP A 124 -23.34 -1.74 -0.32
CA ASP A 124 -22.57 -2.30 0.79
C ASP A 124 -21.57 -3.31 0.22
N GLN A 125 -20.28 -3.10 0.50
CA GLN A 125 -19.21 -3.94 0.02
C GLN A 125 -18.34 -4.41 1.17
N ASP A 126 -18.00 -5.70 1.18
CA ASP A 126 -17.03 -6.24 2.11
C ASP A 126 -15.62 -5.94 1.64
N PHE A 127 -14.81 -5.38 2.53
CA PHE A 127 -13.39 -5.12 2.36
C PHE A 127 -12.58 -5.94 3.36
N ARG A 128 -11.40 -6.38 2.93
CA ARG A 128 -10.46 -7.10 3.80
C ARG A 128 -10.07 -6.23 4.99
N SER A 129 -9.97 -6.86 6.16
CA SER A 129 -9.48 -6.24 7.38
C SER A 129 -8.24 -6.98 7.85
N TYR A 130 -7.18 -6.24 8.17
CA TYR A 130 -5.88 -6.75 8.56
C TYR A 130 -5.56 -6.38 10.00
N ASN A 131 -4.68 -7.14 10.64
CA ASN A 131 -4.27 -6.88 12.01
C ASN A 131 -3.05 -5.94 12.08
N SER A 132 -2.34 -5.76 10.97
CA SER A 132 -1.11 -4.95 10.92
C SER A 132 -0.90 -4.30 9.55
N LEU A 133 -0.01 -3.29 9.51
CA LEU A 133 0.50 -2.69 8.28
C LEU A 133 1.14 -3.76 7.39
N SER A 134 1.93 -4.65 8.00
CA SER A 134 2.65 -5.70 7.29
C SER A 134 1.70 -6.69 6.60
N ASP A 135 0.60 -7.09 7.28
CA ASP A 135 -0.40 -8.00 6.68
C ASP A 135 -1.02 -7.39 5.42
N SER A 136 -1.36 -6.11 5.47
CA SER A 136 -1.93 -5.38 4.34
C SER A 136 -0.98 -5.36 3.13
N LEU A 137 0.30 -5.03 3.35
CA LEU A 137 1.28 -4.97 2.27
C LEU A 137 1.62 -6.37 1.72
N ASN A 138 1.72 -7.37 2.59
CA ASN A 138 1.96 -8.75 2.15
C ASN A 138 0.80 -9.32 1.34
N ASP A 139 -0.44 -9.05 1.73
CA ASP A 139 -1.61 -9.51 0.99
C ASP A 139 -1.75 -8.80 -0.35
N TYR A 140 -1.43 -7.51 -0.43
CA TYR A 140 -1.28 -6.81 -1.70
C TYR A 140 -0.22 -7.47 -2.59
N ALA A 141 0.95 -7.80 -2.06
CA ALA A 141 1.99 -8.50 -2.81
C ALA A 141 1.54 -9.90 -3.29
N ASN A 142 0.76 -10.62 -2.48
CA ASN A 142 0.13 -11.87 -2.88
C ASN A 142 -0.85 -11.66 -4.05
N LEU A 143 -1.63 -10.58 -4.03
CA LEU A 143 -2.52 -10.24 -5.16
C LEU A 143 -1.72 -9.97 -6.43
N LEU A 144 -0.64 -9.19 -6.36
CA LEU A 144 0.20 -8.88 -7.52
C LEU A 144 1.06 -10.07 -8.00
N SER A 145 1.14 -11.16 -7.25
CA SER A 145 1.82 -12.39 -7.68
C SER A 145 1.01 -13.22 -8.68
N TRP A 146 -0.24 -12.85 -8.98
CA TRP A 146 -1.06 -13.55 -9.97
C TRP A 146 -0.61 -13.20 -11.39
N ASP A 147 -0.72 -14.15 -12.32
CA ASP A 147 -0.33 -14.01 -13.73
C ASP A 147 -0.93 -12.76 -14.40
N LEU A 148 -2.11 -12.32 -13.97
CA LEU A 148 -2.75 -11.09 -14.45
C LEU A 148 -1.84 -9.87 -14.30
N TYR A 149 -1.01 -9.85 -13.27
CA TYR A 149 -0.11 -8.75 -12.93
C TYR A 149 1.35 -9.02 -13.32
N ALA A 150 1.63 -10.09 -14.07
CA ALA A 150 2.99 -10.46 -14.43
C ALA A 150 3.76 -9.32 -15.12
N ASP A 151 3.08 -8.46 -15.88
CA ASP A 151 3.69 -7.30 -16.54
C ASP A 151 4.10 -6.16 -15.56
N THR A 152 3.79 -6.31 -14.25
CA THR A 152 4.23 -5.36 -13.21
C THR A 152 5.50 -5.80 -12.48
N TRP A 153 5.95 -7.05 -12.71
CA TRP A 153 7.09 -7.61 -11.98
C TRP A 153 8.40 -7.02 -12.48
N LYS A 154 9.35 -6.78 -11.58
CA LYS A 154 10.69 -6.27 -11.93
C LYS A 154 11.38 -7.07 -13.03
N SER A 155 11.22 -8.39 -13.02
CA SER A 155 11.80 -9.27 -14.05
C SER A 155 11.21 -9.07 -15.45
N ASN A 156 10.02 -8.49 -15.56
CA ASN A 156 9.27 -8.34 -16.81
C ASN A 156 9.18 -6.88 -17.25
N THR A 157 9.83 -5.97 -16.55
CA THR A 157 9.81 -4.52 -16.78
C THR A 157 11.24 -3.99 -16.86
N THR A 158 11.42 -2.84 -17.47
CA THR A 158 12.71 -2.12 -17.50
C THR A 158 12.76 -1.01 -16.45
N SER A 159 11.61 -0.57 -15.97
CA SER A 159 11.46 0.53 -15.01
C SER A 159 10.17 0.43 -14.23
N TYR A 160 10.04 1.20 -13.15
CA TYR A 160 8.78 1.31 -12.41
C TYR A 160 7.65 1.92 -13.26
N GLN A 161 7.98 2.75 -14.26
CA GLN A 161 6.99 3.32 -15.19
C GLN A 161 6.31 2.24 -16.02
N ASP A 162 7.03 1.20 -16.43
CA ASP A 162 6.42 0.06 -17.12
C ASP A 162 5.43 -0.66 -16.19
N ALA A 163 5.81 -0.85 -14.93
CA ALA A 163 4.95 -1.48 -13.93
C ALA A 163 3.68 -0.64 -13.67
N THR A 164 3.80 0.68 -13.50
CA THR A 164 2.63 1.55 -13.31
C THR A 164 1.72 1.59 -14.53
N ALA A 165 2.30 1.57 -15.74
CA ALA A 165 1.53 1.47 -16.99
C ALA A 165 0.74 0.17 -17.06
N ALA A 166 1.35 -0.97 -16.65
CA ALA A 166 0.71 -2.27 -16.63
C ALA A 166 -0.45 -2.38 -15.62
N LEU A 167 -0.44 -1.56 -14.57
CA LEU A 167 -1.55 -1.49 -13.61
C LEU A 167 -2.79 -0.76 -14.18
N THR A 168 -2.60 0.15 -15.13
CA THR A 168 -3.71 0.87 -15.78
C THR A 168 -4.58 -0.10 -16.59
N GLY A 169 -5.87 -0.08 -16.33
CA GLY A 169 -6.85 -0.99 -16.95
C GLY A 169 -6.92 -2.38 -16.32
N ARG A 170 -5.98 -2.74 -15.43
CA ARG A 170 -5.97 -4.01 -14.70
C ARG A 170 -6.28 -3.83 -13.21
N TYR A 171 -5.57 -2.93 -12.54
CA TYR A 171 -5.80 -2.60 -11.14
C TYR A 171 -6.84 -1.48 -11.00
N ALA A 172 -6.70 -0.44 -11.79
CA ALA A 172 -7.66 0.66 -11.87
C ALA A 172 -8.04 0.96 -13.33
N THR A 173 -9.30 1.32 -13.58
CA THR A 173 -9.79 1.70 -14.93
C THR A 173 -9.50 3.17 -15.26
N ASP A 174 -9.01 3.95 -14.31
CA ASP A 174 -8.58 5.33 -14.53
C ASP A 174 -7.43 5.38 -15.52
N THR A 175 -7.65 6.01 -16.67
CA THR A 175 -6.65 6.14 -17.74
C THR A 175 -5.43 6.98 -17.33
N LEU A 176 -5.52 7.78 -16.27
CA LEU A 176 -4.44 8.58 -15.70
C LEU A 176 -3.76 7.90 -14.51
N TYR A 177 -4.11 6.65 -14.22
CA TYR A 177 -3.61 5.94 -13.03
C TYR A 177 -2.10 5.89 -12.95
N ALA A 178 -1.43 5.46 -14.02
CA ALA A 178 0.02 5.45 -14.10
C ALA A 178 0.64 6.84 -13.85
N ASN A 179 0.06 7.89 -14.41
CA ASN A 179 0.57 9.26 -14.23
C ASN A 179 0.47 9.71 -12.77
N LYS A 180 -0.62 9.35 -12.09
CA LYS A 180 -0.80 9.65 -10.65
C LYS A 180 0.25 8.94 -9.81
N LEU A 181 0.47 7.64 -10.06
CA LEU A 181 1.48 6.87 -9.35
C LEU A 181 2.89 7.42 -9.60
N ASN A 182 3.24 7.69 -10.86
CA ASN A 182 4.54 8.25 -11.22
C ASN A 182 4.78 9.60 -10.55
N SER A 183 3.76 10.47 -10.50
CA SER A 183 3.86 11.77 -9.81
C SER A 183 4.13 11.61 -8.31
N ILE A 184 3.50 10.65 -7.65
CA ILE A 184 3.75 10.35 -6.22
C ILE A 184 5.18 9.82 -6.05
N ILE A 185 5.61 8.86 -6.89
CA ILE A 185 6.95 8.28 -6.84
C ILE A 185 8.02 9.36 -6.99
N GLU A 186 7.87 10.27 -7.94
CA GLU A 186 8.80 11.37 -8.19
C GLU A 186 8.77 12.40 -7.07
N THR A 187 7.58 12.82 -6.63
CA THR A 187 7.43 13.84 -5.58
C THR A 187 8.10 13.44 -4.27
N TYR A 188 7.98 12.17 -3.89
CA TYR A 188 8.51 11.67 -2.62
C TYR A 188 9.81 10.87 -2.75
N GLY A 189 10.40 10.78 -3.95
CA GLY A 189 11.66 10.09 -4.20
C GLY A 189 11.63 8.60 -3.86
N LEU A 190 10.50 7.93 -4.11
CA LEU A 190 10.22 6.58 -3.63
C LEU A 190 11.12 5.50 -4.23
N THR A 191 11.80 5.77 -5.34
CA THR A 191 12.74 4.81 -5.97
C THR A 191 13.90 4.40 -5.06
N THR A 192 14.17 5.16 -4.01
CA THR A 192 15.13 4.79 -2.96
C THR A 192 14.73 3.48 -2.26
N TYR A 193 13.42 3.18 -2.17
CA TYR A 193 12.91 1.94 -1.61
C TYR A 193 13.03 0.74 -2.56
N ASP A 194 13.29 0.96 -3.84
CA ASP A 194 13.50 -0.13 -4.82
C ASP A 194 14.89 -0.76 -4.71
N GLN A 195 15.81 -0.09 -4.02
CA GLN A 195 17.14 -0.59 -3.76
C GLN A 195 17.18 -1.38 -2.46
N PRO A 196 17.97 -2.46 -2.38
CA PRO A 196 18.27 -3.10 -1.11
C PRO A 196 18.86 -2.08 -0.14
N LEU A 197 18.58 -2.22 1.15
CA LEU A 197 19.40 -1.52 2.13
C LEU A 197 20.83 -2.04 1.97
N TYR A 198 21.70 -1.16 1.53
CA TYR A 198 23.12 -1.46 1.66
C TYR A 198 23.42 -1.47 3.17
N THR A 199 23.57 -2.63 3.76
CA THR A 199 24.48 -2.74 4.89
C THR A 199 25.82 -2.30 4.32
N GLN A 200 26.24 -1.07 4.64
CA GLN A 200 27.56 -0.60 4.21
C GLN A 200 28.52 -1.63 4.74
N ASP A 201 29.15 -2.39 3.81
CA ASP A 201 30.26 -3.22 4.15
C ASP A 201 31.34 -2.26 4.71
N PRO A 202 31.67 -2.33 6.01
CA PRO A 202 32.62 -1.38 6.63
C PRO A 202 34.00 -1.41 5.95
N TYR A 203 34.27 -2.45 5.12
CA TYR A 203 35.52 -2.59 4.37
C TYR A 203 35.57 -1.78 3.05
N GLN A 204 34.43 -1.27 2.54
CA GLN A 204 34.40 -0.52 1.27
C GLN A 204 34.50 1.02 1.46
N SER A 205 34.28 1.55 2.65
CA SER A 205 34.15 3.01 2.86
C SER A 205 35.41 3.70 3.37
N GLY A 206 36.53 3.03 3.56
CA GLY A 206 37.79 3.67 4.00
C GLY A 206 37.69 4.38 5.36
N VAL A 207 36.64 4.17 6.13
CA VAL A 207 36.47 4.70 7.48
C VAL A 207 37.16 3.74 8.44
N SER A 208 38.10 4.28 9.21
CA SER A 208 38.87 3.52 10.21
C SER A 208 37.94 2.81 11.18
N SER A 209 38.17 1.50 11.37
CA SER A 209 37.39 0.56 12.18
C SER A 209 37.30 0.89 13.69
N SER A 210 37.61 2.10 14.10
CA SER A 210 37.61 2.54 15.51
C SER A 210 36.39 3.35 15.95
N GLU A 211 35.45 3.67 15.03
CA GLU A 211 34.31 4.53 15.36
C GLU A 211 32.92 3.89 15.15
N ILE A 212 32.85 2.67 14.62
CA ILE A 212 31.57 1.97 14.48
C ILE A 212 31.51 0.89 15.55
N GLY A 213 30.68 1.10 16.54
CA GLY A 213 30.32 0.03 17.47
C GLY A 213 29.79 -1.16 16.67
N SER A 214 30.43 -2.32 16.83
CA SER A 214 30.10 -3.59 16.16
C SER A 214 28.76 -4.12 16.67
N GLY A 215 27.66 -3.54 16.18
CA GLY A 215 26.32 -4.08 16.40
C GLY A 215 25.73 -4.47 15.06
N ASP A 216 25.50 -5.76 14.84
CA ASP A 216 24.72 -6.26 13.72
C ASP A 216 23.28 -5.74 13.86
N TYR A 217 22.96 -4.68 13.11
CA TYR A 217 21.59 -4.16 13.08
C TYR A 217 20.74 -5.11 12.21
N VAL A 218 19.66 -5.62 12.81
CA VAL A 218 18.69 -6.50 12.17
C VAL A 218 17.31 -5.84 12.17
N TRP A 219 16.49 -6.17 11.19
CA TRP A 219 15.12 -5.67 11.14
C TRP A 219 14.30 -6.27 12.28
N ASN A 220 13.77 -5.41 13.13
CA ASN A 220 12.92 -5.80 14.24
C ASN A 220 11.45 -5.70 13.84
N VAL A 221 10.84 -6.86 13.60
CA VAL A 221 9.44 -6.98 13.14
C VAL A 221 8.43 -6.46 14.17
N HIS A 222 8.79 -6.44 15.45
CA HIS A 222 7.93 -6.00 16.55
C HIS A 222 7.90 -4.49 16.68
N ARG A 223 9.00 -3.81 16.31
CA ARG A 223 9.14 -2.36 16.41
C ARG A 223 9.03 -1.64 15.06
N GLY A 224 9.08 -2.38 13.94
CA GLY A 224 9.09 -1.82 12.59
C GLY A 224 10.30 -0.92 12.31
N THR A 225 11.46 -1.27 12.88
CA THR A 225 12.71 -0.52 12.73
C THR A 225 13.92 -1.45 12.84
N TYR A 226 15.11 -0.96 12.43
CA TYR A 226 16.36 -1.69 12.66
C TYR A 226 16.82 -1.53 14.10
N THR A 227 17.14 -2.65 14.76
CA THR A 227 17.72 -2.70 16.10
C THR A 227 18.93 -3.64 16.10
N ASP A 228 19.73 -3.59 17.16
CA ASP A 228 20.74 -4.63 17.37
C ASP A 228 20.07 -6.01 17.61
N SER A 229 20.86 -7.06 17.38
CA SER A 229 20.38 -8.45 17.49
C SER A 229 19.87 -8.80 18.88
N ASP A 230 20.43 -8.18 19.92
CA ASP A 230 20.05 -8.44 21.30
C ASP A 230 18.67 -7.86 21.60
N THR A 231 18.38 -6.66 21.08
CA THR A 231 17.06 -6.03 21.16
C THR A 231 16.01 -6.84 20.45
N LEU A 232 16.30 -7.37 19.24
CA LEU A 232 15.38 -8.26 18.52
C LEU A 232 15.10 -9.54 19.33
N ALA A 233 16.13 -10.17 19.88
CA ALA A 233 15.97 -11.38 20.68
C ALA A 233 15.13 -11.15 21.95
N GLN A 234 15.21 -9.96 22.57
CA GLN A 234 14.35 -9.60 23.69
C GLN A 234 12.89 -9.41 23.26
N ASP A 235 12.64 -8.76 22.13
CA ASP A 235 11.29 -8.56 21.62
C ASP A 235 10.66 -9.89 21.15
N ASP A 236 11.43 -10.79 20.55
CA ASP A 236 10.99 -12.16 20.21
C ASP A 236 10.60 -12.94 21.45
N ALA A 237 11.43 -12.88 22.51
CA ALA A 237 11.14 -13.55 23.79
C ALA A 237 9.88 -12.99 24.47
N TRP A 238 9.69 -11.66 24.42
CA TRP A 238 8.49 -11.01 24.95
C TRP A 238 7.23 -11.41 24.18
N SER A 239 7.30 -11.42 22.85
CA SER A 239 6.20 -11.84 21.98
C SER A 239 5.80 -13.30 22.24
N ALA A 240 6.78 -14.19 22.36
CA ALA A 240 6.54 -15.60 22.69
C ALA A 240 5.90 -15.78 24.08
N TYR A 241 6.31 -14.97 25.07
CA TYR A 241 5.74 -15.00 26.43
C TYR A 241 4.28 -14.55 26.43
N THR A 242 3.93 -13.50 25.67
CA THR A 242 2.56 -12.98 25.62
C THR A 242 1.61 -13.87 24.82
N SER A 243 2.08 -14.55 23.77
CA SER A 243 1.28 -15.47 22.96
C SER A 243 1.08 -16.86 23.58
N GLY A 244 1.86 -17.23 24.60
CA GLY A 244 1.74 -18.51 25.31
C GLY A 244 0.84 -18.49 26.56
N ASN A 245 0.26 -17.34 26.91
CA ASN A 245 -0.59 -17.15 28.11
C ASN A 245 -2.06 -16.84 27.77
N GLU A 246 -2.54 -17.13 26.55
CA GLU A 246 -3.96 -17.09 26.16
C GLU A 246 -4.58 -18.50 26.09
#